data_86f60c1606d1bd0059c92b533f788c59
#
_entry.id   86f60c1606d1bd0059c92b533f788c59
#
_cell.length_a   1.000
_cell.length_b   1.000
_cell.length_c   1.000
_cell.angle_alpha   90.00
_cell.angle_beta   90.00
_cell.angle_gamma   90.00
#
_symmetry.space_group_name_H-M   'P 1'
#
loop_
_entity.id
_entity.type
_entity.pdbx_description
1 polymer ?
#
loop_
_entity_poly.entity_id
_entity_poly.type
_entity_poly.pdbx_seq_one_letter_code
_entity_poly.pdbx_strand_id
1 'polypeptide(L)'
;MSNAVLEMRGVTKEFRGVPAIQSIDFTLRDGEVHALLGENGAGKSTLSKILAGVHHPTHGDLLMDGKPLVLSTPADALHKGIAMVFQETNLVPSMTVAQNIYLGDEKLLNRLRGLYIQAQQFLQSLNFHVDPMALVSELGAAQKQMVEIARAVHHKARIIIFDEPTATLTPEEKHHFFNLVRRLKQQGVSILFISHALEEALALSDRITVLRDGQH
;
A
#
# COMPACT_ATOMS: atom_id res chain seq x y z
N MET A 1 4.50 -21.22 13.68
CA MET A 1 3.90 -20.91 12.35
C MET A 1 3.29 -19.54 12.48
N SER A 2 3.72 -18.56 11.67
CA SER A 2 3.09 -17.23 11.68
C SER A 2 1.64 -17.36 11.22
N ASN A 3 0.71 -16.77 11.98
CA ASN A 3 -0.72 -16.81 11.65
C ASN A 3 -0.98 -15.96 10.40
N ALA A 4 -1.96 -16.38 9.59
CA ALA A 4 -2.46 -15.56 8.48
C ALA A 4 -3.14 -14.31 9.05
N VAL A 5 -2.67 -13.12 8.64
CA VAL A 5 -3.28 -11.85 9.02
C VAL A 5 -4.38 -11.45 8.02
N LEU A 6 -4.22 -11.84 6.75
CA LEU A 6 -5.17 -11.56 5.68
C LEU A 6 -5.24 -12.75 4.73
N GLU A 7 -6.46 -13.18 4.39
CA GLU A 7 -6.70 -14.31 3.49
C GLU A 7 -7.73 -13.93 2.43
N MET A 8 -7.52 -14.45 1.24
CA MET A 8 -8.52 -14.55 0.17
C MET A 8 -8.79 -16.02 -0.08
N ARG A 9 -10.06 -16.43 -0.12
CA ARG A 9 -10.47 -17.82 -0.36
C ARG A 9 -11.40 -17.88 -1.56
N GLY A 10 -10.96 -18.50 -2.64
CA GLY A 10 -11.71 -18.66 -3.88
C GLY A 10 -12.20 -17.36 -4.49
N VAL A 11 -11.43 -16.26 -4.32
CA VAL A 11 -11.87 -14.92 -4.71
C VAL A 11 -11.86 -14.77 -6.21
N THR A 12 -13.02 -14.39 -6.75
CA THR A 12 -13.25 -14.07 -8.16
C THR A 12 -13.74 -12.64 -8.29
N LYS A 13 -13.23 -11.90 -9.26
CA LYS A 13 -13.74 -10.60 -9.65
C LYS A 13 -14.01 -10.52 -11.12
N GLU A 14 -15.24 -10.22 -11.48
CA GLU A 14 -15.67 -10.00 -12.85
C GLU A 14 -16.01 -8.52 -13.08
N PHE A 15 -15.67 -8.06 -14.27
CA PHE A 15 -16.11 -6.77 -14.79
C PHE A 15 -16.95 -7.02 -16.05
N ARG A 16 -18.25 -6.70 -15.98
CA ARG A 16 -19.22 -6.93 -17.10
C ARG A 16 -19.22 -8.37 -17.61
N GLY A 17 -19.13 -9.34 -16.69
CA GLY A 17 -19.12 -10.76 -17.01
C GLY A 17 -17.77 -11.32 -17.50
N VAL A 18 -16.69 -10.50 -17.51
CA VAL A 18 -15.34 -10.94 -17.85
C VAL A 18 -14.52 -11.05 -16.56
N PRO A 19 -13.98 -12.22 -16.21
CA PRO A 19 -13.17 -12.39 -15.02
C PRO A 19 -11.81 -11.70 -15.16
N ALA A 20 -11.49 -10.82 -14.23
CA ALA A 20 -10.17 -10.21 -14.10
C ALA A 20 -9.26 -11.01 -13.17
N ILE A 21 -9.84 -11.69 -12.16
CA ILE A 21 -9.22 -12.73 -11.35
C ILE A 21 -10.25 -13.85 -11.11
N GLN A 22 -9.79 -15.09 -11.04
CA GLN A 22 -10.65 -16.26 -10.94
C GLN A 22 -10.15 -17.22 -9.88
N SER A 23 -11.00 -17.46 -8.86
CA SER A 23 -10.77 -18.43 -7.78
C SER A 23 -9.39 -18.31 -7.13
N ILE A 24 -9.00 -17.08 -6.76
CA ILE A 24 -7.70 -16.82 -6.15
C ILE A 24 -7.75 -17.18 -4.66
N ASP A 25 -6.82 -18.03 -4.24
CA ASP A 25 -6.45 -18.23 -2.86
C ASP A 25 -5.15 -17.48 -2.58
N PHE A 26 -5.17 -16.57 -1.62
CA PHE A 26 -4.00 -15.77 -1.25
C PHE A 26 -3.93 -15.64 0.27
N THR A 27 -2.73 -15.67 0.81
CA THR A 27 -2.50 -15.53 2.25
C THR A 27 -1.33 -14.60 2.51
N LEU A 28 -1.56 -13.55 3.30
CA LEU A 28 -0.53 -12.71 3.90
C LEU A 28 -0.35 -13.12 5.36
N ARG A 29 0.87 -13.40 5.78
CA ARG A 29 1.19 -13.76 7.16
C ARG A 29 1.54 -12.53 7.98
N ASP A 30 1.36 -12.64 9.28
CA ASP A 30 1.68 -11.53 10.20
C ASP A 30 3.19 -11.23 10.18
N GLY A 31 3.54 -9.96 9.97
CA GLY A 31 4.92 -9.48 9.93
C GLY A 31 5.77 -9.96 8.74
N GLU A 32 5.14 -10.48 7.65
CA GLU A 32 5.89 -10.83 6.44
C GLU A 32 5.85 -9.73 5.39
N VAL A 33 6.85 -9.73 4.51
CA VAL A 33 6.79 -9.07 3.20
C VAL A 33 6.48 -10.13 2.16
N HIS A 34 5.30 -10.07 1.56
CA HIS A 34 4.87 -10.97 0.50
C HIS A 34 4.85 -10.24 -0.84
N ALA A 35 5.65 -10.68 -1.80
CA ALA A 35 5.63 -10.12 -3.13
C ALA A 35 4.58 -10.78 -4.02
N LEU A 36 3.84 -9.96 -4.75
CA LEU A 36 2.91 -10.39 -5.78
C LEU A 36 3.47 -9.97 -7.16
N LEU A 37 3.91 -10.94 -7.92
CA LEU A 37 4.45 -10.74 -9.27
C LEU A 37 3.45 -11.14 -10.35
N GLY A 38 3.65 -10.64 -11.54
CA GLY A 38 2.89 -10.99 -12.73
C GLY A 38 3.02 -9.95 -13.82
N GLU A 39 2.70 -10.33 -15.05
CA GLU A 39 2.68 -9.43 -16.19
C GLU A 39 1.56 -8.38 -16.07
N ASN A 40 1.59 -7.36 -16.94
CA ASN A 40 0.51 -6.40 -17.03
C ASN A 40 -0.77 -7.12 -17.46
N GLY A 41 -1.88 -6.84 -16.79
CA GLY A 41 -3.15 -7.54 -17.02
C GLY A 41 -3.33 -8.85 -16.24
N ALA A 42 -2.33 -9.35 -15.53
CA ALA A 42 -2.42 -10.60 -14.76
C ALA A 42 -3.40 -10.56 -13.56
N GLY A 43 -4.01 -9.42 -13.25
CA GLY A 43 -4.97 -9.29 -12.15
C GLY A 43 -4.42 -8.72 -10.84
N LYS A 44 -3.12 -8.37 -10.77
CA LYS A 44 -2.46 -7.83 -9.56
C LYS A 44 -3.20 -6.63 -8.97
N SER A 45 -3.45 -5.61 -9.79
CA SER A 45 -4.15 -4.38 -9.34
C SER A 45 -5.63 -4.63 -9.02
N THR A 46 -6.25 -5.67 -9.58
CA THR A 46 -7.60 -6.07 -9.18
C THR A 46 -7.59 -6.68 -7.79
N LEU A 47 -6.62 -7.56 -7.52
CA LEU A 47 -6.43 -8.19 -6.21
C LEU A 47 -6.13 -7.12 -5.15
N SER A 48 -5.18 -6.22 -5.39
CA SER A 48 -4.83 -5.16 -4.44
C SER A 48 -6.00 -4.22 -4.15
N LYS A 49 -6.77 -3.85 -5.17
CA LYS A 49 -7.96 -2.99 -5.04
C LYS A 49 -9.10 -3.67 -4.27
N ILE A 50 -9.22 -5.00 -4.33
CA ILE A 50 -10.17 -5.74 -3.47
C ILE A 50 -9.73 -5.65 -2.01
N LEU A 51 -8.44 -5.91 -1.74
CA LEU A 51 -7.88 -5.84 -0.38
C LEU A 51 -7.90 -4.43 0.21
N ALA A 52 -7.89 -3.41 -0.65
CA ALA A 52 -8.01 -2.01 -0.25
C ALA A 52 -9.46 -1.50 -0.17
N GLY A 53 -10.48 -2.34 -0.39
CA GLY A 53 -11.88 -1.95 -0.34
C GLY A 53 -12.36 -1.06 -1.50
N VAL A 54 -11.59 -0.97 -2.59
CA VAL A 54 -11.97 -0.24 -3.81
C VAL A 54 -12.93 -1.06 -4.68
N HIS A 55 -12.72 -2.38 -4.69
CA HIS A 55 -13.58 -3.32 -5.39
C HIS A 55 -14.09 -4.39 -4.44
N HIS A 56 -15.34 -4.84 -4.67
CA HIS A 56 -15.88 -5.99 -3.97
C HIS A 56 -15.63 -7.25 -4.81
N PRO A 57 -15.30 -8.39 -4.18
CA PRO A 57 -15.28 -9.66 -4.88
C PRO A 57 -16.67 -9.98 -5.46
N THR A 58 -16.71 -10.67 -6.60
CA THR A 58 -17.95 -11.21 -7.17
C THR A 58 -18.32 -12.53 -6.46
N HIS A 59 -17.29 -13.33 -6.14
CA HIS A 59 -17.40 -14.58 -5.39
C HIS A 59 -16.19 -14.75 -4.47
N GLY A 60 -16.32 -15.64 -3.50
CA GLY A 60 -15.26 -15.94 -2.53
C GLY A 60 -15.28 -15.00 -1.32
N ASP A 61 -14.40 -15.26 -0.39
CA ASP A 61 -14.38 -14.60 0.92
C ASP A 61 -13.03 -13.95 1.20
N LEU A 62 -13.09 -12.82 1.92
CA LEU A 62 -11.94 -12.20 2.56
C LEU A 62 -11.99 -12.50 4.06
N LEU A 63 -10.84 -12.79 4.66
CA LEU A 63 -10.73 -12.98 6.09
C LEU A 63 -9.56 -12.14 6.65
N MET A 64 -9.74 -11.62 7.84
CA MET A 64 -8.69 -10.98 8.63
C MET A 64 -8.62 -11.66 9.99
N ASP A 65 -7.45 -12.15 10.38
CA ASP A 65 -7.25 -12.95 11.60
C ASP A 65 -8.23 -14.13 11.70
N GLY A 66 -8.51 -14.79 10.57
CA GLY A 66 -9.46 -15.91 10.45
C GLY A 66 -10.94 -15.54 10.54
N LYS A 67 -11.29 -14.25 10.65
CA LYS A 67 -12.68 -13.77 10.72
C LYS A 67 -13.09 -13.14 9.39
N PRO A 68 -14.36 -13.28 8.98
CA PRO A 68 -14.86 -12.65 7.76
C PRO A 68 -14.59 -11.15 7.75
N LEU A 69 -14.03 -10.66 6.64
CA LEU A 69 -13.69 -9.27 6.40
C LEU A 69 -14.58 -8.70 5.30
N VAL A 70 -15.39 -7.71 5.65
CA VAL A 70 -16.19 -6.95 4.69
C VAL A 70 -15.59 -5.55 4.58
N LEU A 71 -15.25 -5.15 3.36
CA LEU A 71 -14.72 -3.84 3.03
C LEU A 71 -15.68 -3.16 2.07
N SER A 72 -16.37 -2.12 2.51
CA SER A 72 -17.34 -1.38 1.70
C SER A 72 -16.67 -0.20 0.98
N THR A 73 -15.62 0.35 1.56
CA THR A 73 -14.88 1.52 1.06
C THR A 73 -13.40 1.44 1.42
N PRO A 74 -12.53 2.21 0.76
CA PRO A 74 -11.13 2.35 1.18
C PRO A 74 -10.97 2.91 2.60
N ALA A 75 -11.92 3.74 3.05
CA ALA A 75 -11.93 4.23 4.43
C ALA A 75 -12.15 3.08 5.43
N ASP A 76 -13.04 2.12 5.11
CA ASP A 76 -13.24 0.94 5.96
C ASP A 76 -11.96 0.09 6.02
N ALA A 77 -11.24 -0.07 4.90
CA ALA A 77 -9.96 -0.78 4.89
C ALA A 77 -8.95 -0.10 5.82
N LEU A 78 -8.82 1.22 5.73
CA LEU A 78 -7.93 1.99 6.57
C LEU A 78 -8.30 1.90 8.06
N HIS A 79 -9.59 2.00 8.41
CA HIS A 79 -10.08 1.80 9.77
C HIS A 79 -9.80 0.40 10.33
N LYS A 80 -9.74 -0.61 9.46
CA LYS A 80 -9.35 -1.98 9.82
C LYS A 80 -7.84 -2.20 9.81
N GLY A 81 -7.07 -1.16 9.59
CA GLY A 81 -5.60 -1.19 9.60
C GLY A 81 -4.97 -1.65 8.29
N ILE A 82 -5.68 -1.54 7.16
CA ILE A 82 -5.16 -1.82 5.83
C ILE A 82 -4.98 -0.51 5.08
N ALA A 83 -3.74 -0.11 4.79
CA ALA A 83 -3.42 1.05 3.96
C ALA A 83 -2.91 0.61 2.59
N MET A 84 -3.22 1.37 1.55
CA MET A 84 -2.72 1.13 0.20
C MET A 84 -2.02 2.37 -0.34
N VAL A 85 -0.84 2.16 -0.89
CA VAL A 85 -0.10 3.11 -1.73
C VAL A 85 -0.33 2.69 -3.18
N PHE A 86 -1.07 3.51 -3.91
CA PHE A 86 -1.47 3.22 -5.29
C PHE A 86 -0.35 3.55 -6.28
N GLN A 87 -0.39 2.94 -7.45
CA GLN A 87 0.51 3.23 -8.57
C GLN A 87 0.34 4.67 -9.07
N GLU A 88 -0.90 5.16 -9.15
CA GLU A 88 -1.22 6.56 -9.40
C GLU A 88 -1.45 7.28 -8.08
N THR A 89 -0.77 8.41 -7.86
CA THR A 89 -0.85 9.13 -6.60
C THR A 89 -2.23 9.74 -6.35
N ASN A 90 -2.80 9.45 -5.18
CA ASN A 90 -4.10 9.96 -4.71
C ASN A 90 -3.92 11.16 -3.74
N LEU A 91 -2.96 12.02 -4.05
CA LEU A 91 -2.71 13.25 -3.28
C LEU A 91 -3.61 14.37 -3.77
N VAL A 92 -3.93 15.32 -2.88
CA VAL A 92 -4.67 16.54 -3.21
C VAL A 92 -3.67 17.60 -3.70
N PRO A 93 -3.64 17.95 -5.00
CA PRO A 93 -2.57 18.77 -5.58
C PRO A 93 -2.51 20.19 -5.00
N SER A 94 -3.66 20.74 -4.58
CA SER A 94 -3.81 22.09 -4.01
C SER A 94 -3.47 22.18 -2.51
N MET A 95 -3.16 21.05 -1.89
CA MET A 95 -2.73 20.99 -0.49
C MET A 95 -1.22 20.86 -0.38
N THR A 96 -0.65 21.28 0.75
CA THR A 96 0.75 21.05 1.06
C THR A 96 1.05 19.59 1.36
N VAL A 97 2.32 19.22 1.33
CA VAL A 97 2.81 17.89 1.72
C VAL A 97 2.31 17.53 3.13
N ALA A 98 2.51 18.43 4.10
CA ALA A 98 2.05 18.19 5.47
C ALA A 98 0.53 17.94 5.54
N GLN A 99 -0.27 18.75 4.85
CA GLN A 99 -1.72 18.57 4.81
C GLN A 99 -2.13 17.24 4.19
N ASN A 100 -1.43 16.77 3.14
CA ASN A 100 -1.68 15.47 2.52
C ASN A 100 -1.33 14.30 3.45
N ILE A 101 -0.21 14.37 4.18
CA ILE A 101 0.20 13.31 5.11
C ILE A 101 -0.84 13.14 6.23
N TYR A 102 -1.33 14.25 6.77
CA TYR A 102 -2.27 14.26 7.92
C TYR A 102 -3.74 14.38 7.51
N LEU A 103 -4.05 14.18 6.23
CA LEU A 103 -5.43 14.24 5.74
C LEU A 103 -6.28 13.18 6.46
N GLY A 104 -7.40 13.63 7.04
CA GLY A 104 -8.27 12.81 7.90
C GLY A 104 -7.96 12.91 9.39
N ASP A 105 -6.87 13.57 9.80
CA ASP A 105 -6.60 13.90 11.19
C ASP A 105 -6.92 15.38 11.48
N GLU A 106 -8.20 15.67 11.74
CA GLU A 106 -8.72 17.03 11.93
C GLU A 106 -8.05 17.76 13.10
N LYS A 107 -7.60 17.05 14.14
CA LYS A 107 -6.95 17.65 15.30
C LYS A 107 -5.61 18.29 14.94
N LEU A 108 -4.89 17.68 14.02
CA LEU A 108 -3.60 18.17 13.53
C LEU A 108 -3.77 19.29 12.51
N LEU A 109 -4.74 19.19 11.61
CA LEU A 109 -5.00 20.22 10.59
C LEU A 109 -5.38 21.58 11.18
N ASN A 110 -5.99 21.62 12.37
CA ASN A 110 -6.39 22.85 13.05
C ASN A 110 -5.22 23.66 13.67
N ARG A 111 -3.98 23.14 13.68
CA ARG A 111 -2.78 23.78 14.23
C ARG A 111 -1.66 23.83 13.18
N LEU A 112 -1.83 24.62 12.14
CA LEU A 112 -0.92 24.66 10.97
C LEU A 112 0.58 24.78 11.32
N ARG A 113 0.98 25.62 12.28
CA ARG A 113 2.41 25.74 12.66
C ARG A 113 2.96 24.44 13.26
N GLY A 114 2.21 23.80 14.14
CA GLY A 114 2.59 22.50 14.72
C GLY A 114 2.62 21.39 13.66
N LEU A 115 1.70 21.43 12.70
CA LEU A 115 1.60 20.48 11.59
C LEU A 115 2.90 20.41 10.76
N TYR A 116 3.45 21.56 10.35
CA TYR A 116 4.67 21.61 9.53
C TYR A 116 5.90 21.08 10.27
N ILE A 117 6.04 21.41 11.56
CA ILE A 117 7.15 20.90 12.38
C ILE A 117 7.05 19.39 12.54
N GLN A 118 5.87 18.87 12.84
CA GLN A 118 5.62 17.43 12.96
C GLN A 118 5.86 16.70 11.64
N ALA A 119 5.38 17.27 10.53
CA ALA A 119 5.61 16.71 9.21
C ALA A 119 7.10 16.66 8.85
N GLN A 120 7.85 17.73 9.16
CA GLN A 120 9.29 17.77 8.92
C GLN A 120 10.02 16.68 9.71
N GLN A 121 9.73 16.55 11.01
CA GLN A 121 10.32 15.51 11.86
C GLN A 121 9.95 14.11 11.38
N PHE A 122 8.69 13.92 10.98
CA PHE A 122 8.20 12.65 10.50
C PHE A 122 8.87 12.25 9.17
N LEU A 123 8.93 13.15 8.19
CA LEU A 123 9.61 12.92 6.91
C LEU A 123 11.11 12.62 7.12
N GLN A 124 11.77 13.34 8.01
CA GLN A 124 13.17 13.08 8.38
C GLN A 124 13.34 11.70 9.01
N SER A 125 12.41 11.26 9.87
CA SER A 125 12.45 9.91 10.46
C SER A 125 12.34 8.79 9.42
N LEU A 126 11.68 9.06 8.28
CA LEU A 126 11.58 8.17 7.13
C LEU A 126 12.78 8.30 6.17
N ASN A 127 13.64 9.29 6.39
CA ASN A 127 14.73 9.68 5.47
C ASN A 127 14.22 10.19 4.11
N PHE A 128 13.08 10.91 4.13
CA PHE A 128 12.49 11.53 2.95
C PHE A 128 12.81 13.02 2.91
N HIS A 129 13.42 13.46 1.81
CA HIS A 129 13.84 14.85 1.60
C HIS A 129 12.77 15.60 0.80
N VAL A 130 11.65 15.91 1.44
CA VAL A 130 10.53 16.66 0.85
C VAL A 130 10.17 17.81 1.79
N ASP A 131 9.98 19.00 1.23
CA ASP A 131 9.55 20.18 2.01
C ASP A 131 8.07 19.99 2.43
N PRO A 132 7.76 19.96 3.74
CA PRO A 132 6.38 19.82 4.21
C PRO A 132 5.47 20.98 3.84
N MET A 133 6.02 22.15 3.50
CA MET A 133 5.28 23.34 3.10
C MET A 133 5.03 23.44 1.60
N ALA A 134 5.74 22.66 0.78
CA ALA A 134 5.56 22.65 -0.67
C ALA A 134 4.15 22.17 -1.05
N LEU A 135 3.57 22.75 -2.10
CA LEU A 135 2.33 22.25 -2.70
C LEU A 135 2.61 20.93 -3.44
N VAL A 136 1.72 19.97 -3.31
CA VAL A 136 1.86 18.68 -4.01
C VAL A 136 1.85 18.85 -5.53
N SER A 137 1.18 19.88 -6.06
CA SER A 137 1.21 20.21 -7.49
C SER A 137 2.62 20.52 -8.01
N GLU A 138 3.53 21.00 -7.16
CA GLU A 138 4.89 21.41 -7.51
C GLU A 138 5.91 20.27 -7.42
N LEU A 139 5.51 19.13 -6.85
CA LEU A 139 6.40 18.01 -6.63
C LEU A 139 6.61 17.16 -7.89
N GLY A 140 7.81 16.63 -8.04
CA GLY A 140 8.12 15.56 -9.00
C GLY A 140 7.46 14.22 -8.61
N ALA A 141 7.44 13.27 -9.55
CA ALA A 141 6.77 11.98 -9.36
C ALA A 141 7.33 11.19 -8.16
N ALA A 142 8.65 11.12 -8.00
CA ALA A 142 9.29 10.44 -6.87
C ALA A 142 8.91 11.07 -5.52
N GLN A 143 8.89 12.41 -5.43
CA GLN A 143 8.50 13.11 -4.21
C GLN A 143 7.02 12.85 -3.86
N LYS A 144 6.12 12.84 -4.86
CA LYS A 144 4.71 12.47 -4.68
C LYS A 144 4.59 11.05 -4.11
N GLN A 145 5.36 10.12 -4.66
CA GLN A 145 5.40 8.75 -4.16
C GLN A 145 5.86 8.68 -2.69
N MET A 146 6.89 9.43 -2.32
CA MET A 146 7.37 9.53 -0.93
C MET A 146 6.28 10.07 0.01
N VAL A 147 5.49 11.05 -0.43
CA VAL A 147 4.37 11.60 0.35
C VAL A 147 3.24 10.59 0.54
N GLU A 148 2.91 9.82 -0.51
CA GLU A 148 1.94 8.71 -0.42
C GLU A 148 2.39 7.66 0.60
N ILE A 149 3.65 7.25 0.54
CA ILE A 149 4.22 6.29 1.48
C ILE A 149 4.19 6.86 2.91
N ALA A 150 4.59 8.12 3.09
CA ALA A 150 4.56 8.79 4.39
C ALA A 150 3.13 8.82 4.96
N ARG A 151 2.13 9.14 4.15
CA ARG A 151 0.72 9.11 4.55
C ARG A 151 0.28 7.73 5.01
N ALA A 152 0.60 6.68 4.26
CA ALA A 152 0.26 5.30 4.63
C ALA A 152 0.92 4.89 5.97
N VAL A 153 2.19 5.25 6.18
CA VAL A 153 2.92 4.97 7.42
C VAL A 153 2.36 5.77 8.60
N HIS A 154 1.93 7.03 8.37
CA HIS A 154 1.34 7.87 9.42
C HIS A 154 0.09 7.22 10.03
N HIS A 155 -0.76 6.60 9.21
CA HIS A 155 -1.97 5.93 9.68
C HIS A 155 -1.72 4.70 10.54
N LYS A 156 -0.45 4.30 10.77
CA LYS A 156 -0.06 3.15 11.60
C LYS A 156 -0.80 1.87 11.20
N ALA A 157 -0.98 1.67 9.91
CA ALA A 157 -1.64 0.49 9.38
C ALA A 157 -0.86 -0.78 9.78
N ARG A 158 -1.59 -1.84 10.12
CA ARG A 158 -1.04 -3.17 10.39
C ARG A 158 -0.63 -3.89 9.10
N ILE A 159 -1.32 -3.55 8.01
CA ILE A 159 -1.07 -4.09 6.68
C ILE A 159 -0.86 -2.91 5.72
N ILE A 160 0.23 -2.91 4.97
CA ILE A 160 0.46 -1.93 3.91
C ILE A 160 0.59 -2.65 2.57
N ILE A 161 -0.21 -2.21 1.61
CA ILE A 161 -0.17 -2.69 0.23
C ILE A 161 0.56 -1.63 -0.61
N PHE A 162 1.68 -2.01 -1.21
CA PHE A 162 2.42 -1.18 -2.16
C PHE A 162 2.17 -1.68 -3.59
N ASP A 163 1.52 -0.88 -4.42
CA ASP A 163 1.25 -1.20 -5.83
C ASP A 163 2.25 -0.46 -6.72
N GLU A 164 3.27 -1.19 -7.19
CA GLU A 164 4.40 -0.71 -8.02
C GLU A 164 5.09 0.55 -7.46
N PRO A 165 5.49 0.59 -6.17
CA PRO A 165 5.93 1.81 -5.51
C PRO A 165 7.30 2.31 -5.98
N THR A 166 8.03 1.50 -6.74
CA THR A 166 9.40 1.78 -7.19
C THR A 166 9.50 2.22 -8.64
N ALA A 167 8.38 2.26 -9.36
CA ALA A 167 8.36 2.52 -10.80
C ALA A 167 8.96 3.87 -11.21
N THR A 168 8.83 4.89 -10.36
CA THR A 168 9.31 6.26 -10.61
C THR A 168 10.57 6.62 -9.83
N LEU A 169 11.10 5.70 -9.02
CA LEU A 169 12.22 5.94 -8.13
C LEU A 169 13.56 5.68 -8.81
N THR A 170 14.54 6.52 -8.51
CA THR A 170 15.95 6.30 -8.85
C THR A 170 16.52 5.10 -8.07
N PRO A 171 17.65 4.51 -8.48
CA PRO A 171 18.27 3.41 -7.74
C PRO A 171 18.56 3.74 -6.26
N GLU A 172 18.97 4.97 -5.97
CA GLU A 172 19.23 5.43 -4.60
C GLU A 172 17.93 5.51 -3.79
N GLU A 173 16.88 6.09 -4.36
CA GLU A 173 15.56 6.18 -3.72
C GLU A 173 14.95 4.79 -3.50
N LYS A 174 15.12 3.84 -4.43
CA LYS A 174 14.74 2.43 -4.24
C LYS A 174 15.44 1.80 -3.05
N HIS A 175 16.74 2.07 -2.89
CA HIS A 175 17.48 1.57 -1.72
C HIS A 175 16.90 2.12 -0.40
N HIS A 176 16.58 3.42 -0.35
CA HIS A 176 15.94 4.04 0.81
C HIS A 176 14.54 3.44 1.08
N PHE A 177 13.75 3.23 0.04
CA PHE A 177 12.45 2.57 0.14
C PHE A 177 12.57 1.13 0.69
N PHE A 178 13.52 0.34 0.20
CA PHE A 178 13.73 -1.02 0.70
C PHE A 178 14.14 -1.05 2.18
N ASN A 179 14.98 -0.11 2.60
CA ASN A 179 15.35 0.03 4.01
C ASN A 179 14.14 0.43 4.88
N LEU A 180 13.24 1.27 4.36
CA LEU A 180 11.99 1.60 5.03
C LEU A 180 11.10 0.36 5.18
N VAL A 181 10.89 -0.41 4.12
CA VAL A 181 10.09 -1.65 4.15
C VAL A 181 10.63 -2.63 5.18
N ARG A 182 11.97 -2.83 5.23
CA ARG A 182 12.60 -3.70 6.24
C ARG A 182 12.35 -3.21 7.66
N ARG A 183 12.41 -1.89 7.91
CA ARG A 183 12.10 -1.30 9.23
C ARG A 183 10.64 -1.48 9.60
N LEU A 184 9.70 -1.26 8.68
CA LEU A 184 8.27 -1.48 8.92
C LEU A 184 8.00 -2.94 9.27
N LYS A 185 8.59 -3.89 8.53
CA LYS A 185 8.53 -5.32 8.85
C LYS A 185 9.04 -5.62 10.26
N GLN A 186 10.20 -5.06 10.65
CA GLN A 186 10.76 -5.23 12.01
C GLN A 186 9.83 -4.67 13.10
N GLN A 187 9.00 -3.70 12.77
CA GLN A 187 7.97 -3.14 13.66
C GLN A 187 6.67 -3.97 13.68
N GLY A 188 6.63 -5.09 12.97
CA GLY A 188 5.49 -6.00 12.92
C GLY A 188 4.45 -5.65 11.84
N VAL A 189 4.76 -4.74 10.92
CA VAL A 189 3.86 -4.43 9.79
C VAL A 189 3.95 -5.54 8.74
N SER A 190 2.80 -6.05 8.31
CA SER A 190 2.69 -7.01 7.22
C SER A 190 2.58 -6.26 5.89
N ILE A 191 3.33 -6.68 4.88
CA ILE A 191 3.46 -5.91 3.64
C ILE A 191 3.15 -6.78 2.44
N LEU A 192 2.21 -6.33 1.60
CA LEU A 192 2.00 -6.85 0.25
C LEU A 192 2.72 -5.91 -0.73
N PHE A 193 3.77 -6.43 -1.36
CA PHE A 193 4.59 -5.69 -2.31
C PHE A 193 4.30 -6.18 -3.74
N ILE A 194 3.64 -5.34 -4.54
CA ILE A 194 3.30 -5.67 -5.92
C ILE A 194 4.35 -5.03 -6.84
N SER A 195 4.96 -5.87 -7.68
CA SER A 195 5.95 -5.43 -8.66
C SER A 195 5.91 -6.33 -9.89
N HIS A 196 6.46 -5.85 -10.99
CA HIS A 196 6.79 -6.67 -12.14
C HIS A 196 8.30 -7.01 -12.20
N ALA A 197 9.11 -6.44 -11.30
CA ALA A 197 10.55 -6.62 -11.21
C ALA A 197 10.90 -7.77 -10.26
N LEU A 198 11.31 -8.92 -10.82
CA LEU A 198 11.69 -10.10 -10.04
C LEU A 198 12.84 -9.81 -9.07
N GLU A 199 13.84 -9.03 -9.49
CA GLU A 199 15.00 -8.69 -8.65
C GLU A 199 14.59 -7.93 -7.38
N GLU A 200 13.63 -6.99 -7.49
CA GLU A 200 13.11 -6.25 -6.35
C GLU A 200 12.35 -7.18 -5.37
N ALA A 201 11.53 -8.08 -5.92
CA ALA A 201 10.81 -9.06 -5.11
C ALA A 201 11.76 -10.00 -4.36
N LEU A 202 12.78 -10.53 -5.04
CA LEU A 202 13.79 -11.39 -4.41
C LEU A 202 14.61 -10.67 -3.33
N ALA A 203 14.89 -9.38 -3.52
CA ALA A 203 15.67 -8.59 -2.56
C ALA A 203 14.89 -8.21 -1.29
N LEU A 204 13.55 -8.19 -1.36
CA LEU A 204 12.72 -7.58 -0.34
C LEU A 204 11.78 -8.55 0.39
N SER A 205 11.28 -9.59 -0.30
CA SER A 205 10.18 -10.40 0.20
C SER A 205 10.63 -11.72 0.86
N ASP A 206 9.80 -12.20 1.76
CA ASP A 206 9.93 -13.52 2.39
C ASP A 206 9.30 -14.62 1.54
N ARG A 207 8.23 -14.26 0.82
CA ARG A 207 7.48 -15.15 -0.08
C ARG A 207 7.08 -14.40 -1.34
N ILE A 208 6.95 -15.15 -2.42
CA ILE A 208 6.53 -14.63 -3.71
C ILE A 208 5.35 -15.47 -4.22
N THR A 209 4.32 -14.77 -4.67
CA THR A 209 3.22 -15.34 -5.44
C THR A 209 3.28 -14.77 -6.85
N VAL A 210 3.08 -15.61 -7.85
CA VAL A 210 3.03 -15.19 -9.25
C VAL A 210 1.61 -15.35 -9.76
N LEU A 211 1.04 -14.25 -10.25
CA LEU A 211 -0.24 -14.26 -10.96
C LEU A 211 -0.01 -14.31 -12.47
N ARG A 212 -0.77 -15.16 -13.13
CA ARG A 212 -0.81 -15.24 -14.59
C ARG A 212 -2.26 -15.42 -15.04
N ASP A 213 -2.70 -14.60 -16.00
CA ASP A 213 -4.04 -14.68 -16.62
C ASP A 213 -5.20 -14.75 -15.61
N GLY A 214 -5.10 -13.96 -14.51
CA GLY A 214 -6.10 -13.94 -13.46
C GLY A 214 -6.14 -15.18 -12.55
N GLN A 215 -5.11 -16.04 -12.63
CA GLN A 215 -4.98 -17.26 -11.81
C GLN A 215 -3.64 -17.28 -11.07
N HIS A 216 -3.59 -18.12 -10.03
CA HIS A 216 -2.42 -18.33 -9.17
C HIS A 216 -1.65 -19.58 -9.61
#